data_1ec9cae25b020ae33f40ecdf06063464
#
_entry.id   1ec9cae25b020ae33f40ecdf06063464
#
_cell.length_a   1.000
_cell.length_b   1.000
_cell.length_c   1.000
_cell.angle_alpha   90.00
_cell.angle_beta   90.00
_cell.angle_gamma   90.00
#
_symmetry.space_group_name_H-M   'P 1'
#
loop_
_entity.id
_entity.type
_entity.pdbx_description
1 polymer ?
#
loop_
_entity_poly.entity_id
_entity_poly.type
_entity_poly.pdbx_seq_one_letter_code
_entity_poly.pdbx_strand_id
1 'polypeptide(L)'
;MDIRAFKMDGLGNDFVIIDNRQKITNLTKDQIIKICDRNFIGCDQLIFIESSKSSDANLKFFNSDGGESGACGNGTRCVAKLISEETKSENIILSTSNGNLESKILDKNIVTTEIGKAKLQWNEIPLSEKLDTKNLNIKIIDSNNKEHSGGTAVNVGNPHIVFFVNEIENFNIEKIGPEIENHKIFPEKCNVTIATIINKNLIRVKVWERGAGPVSYTHLTLPTKDGVV
;
A
#
# COMPACT_ATOMS: atom_id res chain seq x y z
N MET A 1 6.13 32.28 1.99
CA MET A 1 5.49 31.55 3.09
C MET A 1 6.21 30.20 3.14
N ASP A 2 6.84 29.87 4.24
CA ASP A 2 7.60 28.63 4.36
C ASP A 2 6.64 27.47 4.73
N ILE A 3 6.72 26.39 3.98
CA ILE A 3 5.92 25.19 4.24
C ILE A 3 6.83 24.18 4.92
N ARG A 4 6.41 23.68 6.07
CA ARG A 4 7.13 22.61 6.77
C ARG A 4 6.83 21.27 6.07
N ALA A 5 7.86 20.63 5.54
CA ALA A 5 7.77 19.33 4.90
C ALA A 5 8.84 18.39 5.44
N PHE A 6 8.54 17.08 5.40
CA PHE A 6 9.44 16.01 5.81
C PHE A 6 9.65 15.06 4.64
N LYS A 7 10.88 14.61 4.44
CA LYS A 7 11.19 13.49 3.55
C LYS A 7 11.37 12.25 4.42
N MET A 8 10.56 11.21 4.18
CA MET A 8 10.61 9.96 4.96
C MET A 8 10.56 8.75 4.04
N ASP A 9 11.06 7.65 4.55
CA ASP A 9 11.03 6.34 3.91
C ASP A 9 10.40 5.31 4.85
N GLY A 10 9.52 4.47 4.32
CA GLY A 10 8.91 3.37 5.00
C GLY A 10 9.08 2.08 4.20
N LEU A 11 10.14 1.29 4.47
CA LEU A 11 10.45 0.03 3.80
C LEU A 11 10.72 0.19 2.29
N GLY A 12 11.45 1.23 1.90
CA GLY A 12 11.79 1.52 0.51
C GLY A 12 10.74 2.33 -0.26
N ASN A 13 9.60 2.60 0.35
CA ASN A 13 8.57 3.47 -0.19
C ASN A 13 8.73 4.87 0.40
N ASP A 14 9.02 5.88 -0.40
CA ASP A 14 9.41 7.19 0.08
C ASP A 14 8.33 8.27 -0.10
N PHE A 15 8.29 9.18 0.86
CA PHE A 15 7.22 10.16 0.98
C PHE A 15 7.76 11.58 1.15
N VAL A 16 7.04 12.54 0.55
CA VAL A 16 7.06 13.93 1.00
C VAL A 16 5.81 14.15 1.84
N ILE A 17 6.01 14.51 3.11
CA ILE A 17 4.92 14.71 4.09
C ILE A 17 4.86 16.19 4.41
N ILE A 18 3.70 16.81 4.20
CA ILE A 18 3.46 18.24 4.46
C ILE A 18 2.51 18.37 5.65
N ASP A 19 2.96 19.08 6.69
CA ASP A 19 2.09 19.43 7.80
C ASP A 19 1.18 20.60 7.40
N ASN A 20 -0.06 20.26 7.07
CA ASN A 20 -1.09 21.22 6.64
C ASN A 20 -2.20 21.38 7.69
N ARG A 21 -1.95 21.04 8.96
CA ARG A 21 -2.93 21.18 10.05
C ARG A 21 -3.43 22.61 10.22
N GLN A 22 -2.62 23.60 9.86
CA GLN A 22 -2.99 25.02 9.86
C GLN A 22 -3.58 25.52 8.54
N LYS A 23 -3.84 24.63 7.55
CA LYS A 23 -4.35 24.97 6.21
C LYS A 23 -3.49 26.01 5.47
N ILE A 24 -2.17 25.87 5.56
CA ILE A 24 -1.18 26.82 5.03
C ILE A 24 -1.14 26.73 3.51
N THR A 25 -1.40 25.54 2.93
CA THR A 25 -1.26 25.32 1.49
C THR A 25 -2.39 24.47 0.90
N ASN A 26 -2.66 24.73 -0.36
CA ASN A 26 -3.50 23.89 -1.21
C ASN A 26 -2.76 23.71 -2.54
N LEU A 27 -2.18 22.53 -2.75
CA LEU A 27 -1.40 22.22 -3.95
C LEU A 27 -2.32 21.82 -5.09
N THR A 28 -2.03 22.34 -6.29
CA THR A 28 -2.65 21.84 -7.51
C THR A 28 -2.10 20.49 -7.90
N LYS A 29 -2.80 19.77 -8.78
CA LYS A 29 -2.35 18.50 -9.33
C LYS A 29 -0.95 18.60 -9.93
N ASP A 30 -0.68 19.62 -10.74
CA ASP A 30 0.61 19.84 -11.39
C ASP A 30 1.74 20.08 -10.38
N GLN A 31 1.45 20.78 -9.28
CA GLN A 31 2.42 21.01 -8.21
C GLN A 31 2.75 19.70 -7.47
N ILE A 32 1.76 18.84 -7.24
CA ILE A 32 1.96 17.50 -6.65
C ILE A 32 2.85 16.66 -7.56
N ILE A 33 2.53 16.57 -8.86
CA ILE A 33 3.34 15.86 -9.86
C ILE A 33 4.78 16.36 -9.84
N LYS A 34 4.97 17.69 -9.83
CA LYS A 34 6.32 18.29 -9.80
C LYS A 34 7.09 17.96 -8.52
N ILE A 35 6.43 17.94 -7.36
CA ILE A 35 7.06 17.56 -6.09
C ILE A 35 7.48 16.10 -6.11
N CYS A 36 6.65 15.22 -6.69
CA CYS A 36 6.93 13.79 -6.80
C CYS A 36 7.98 13.44 -7.86
N ASP A 37 8.26 14.36 -8.81
CA ASP A 37 9.26 14.15 -9.86
C ASP A 37 10.66 13.90 -9.25
N ARG A 38 11.27 12.77 -9.59
CA ARG A 38 12.61 12.36 -9.13
C ARG A 38 13.74 13.32 -9.53
N ASN A 39 13.52 14.15 -10.54
CA ASN A 39 14.45 15.21 -10.95
C ASN A 39 14.28 16.50 -10.12
N PHE A 40 13.30 16.59 -9.24
CA PHE A 40 13.06 17.73 -8.36
C PHE A 40 13.24 17.34 -6.89
N ILE A 41 12.17 17.05 -6.14
CA ILE A 41 12.26 16.51 -4.77
C ILE A 41 12.21 15.00 -4.80
N GLY A 42 11.27 14.45 -5.54
CA GLY A 42 11.07 13.03 -5.78
C GLY A 42 10.42 12.31 -4.60
N CYS A 43 9.35 11.59 -4.84
CA CYS A 43 8.75 10.66 -3.89
C CYS A 43 7.75 9.73 -4.62
N ASP A 44 7.45 8.60 -4.01
CA ASP A 44 6.40 7.71 -4.50
C ASP A 44 5.02 8.31 -4.25
N GLN A 45 4.84 8.93 -3.07
CA GLN A 45 3.59 9.61 -2.73
C GLN A 45 3.86 10.88 -1.90
N LEU A 46 2.94 11.87 -2.05
CA LEU A 46 2.86 13.04 -1.20
C LEU A 46 1.74 12.83 -0.18
N ILE A 47 1.99 13.20 1.08
CA ILE A 47 1.02 13.07 2.18
C ILE A 47 0.77 14.44 2.80
N PHE A 48 -0.50 14.83 2.94
CA PHE A 48 -0.88 15.93 3.82
C PHE A 48 -1.30 15.40 5.19
N ILE A 49 -0.77 16.02 6.24
CA ILE A 49 -1.30 15.93 7.59
C ILE A 49 -2.26 17.09 7.79
N GLU A 50 -3.54 16.80 7.99
CA GLU A 50 -4.57 17.79 8.25
C GLU A 50 -5.09 17.67 9.68
N SER A 51 -5.71 18.75 10.21
CA SER A 51 -6.35 18.70 11.51
C SER A 51 -7.57 17.78 11.51
N SER A 52 -7.76 17.04 12.59
CA SER A 52 -8.94 16.20 12.83
C SER A 52 -9.61 16.56 14.14
N LYS A 53 -10.92 16.28 14.24
CA LYS A 53 -11.69 16.45 15.49
C LYS A 53 -11.85 15.11 16.24
N SER A 54 -11.61 14.00 15.58
CA SER A 54 -11.90 12.64 16.07
C SER A 54 -10.68 11.73 16.14
N SER A 55 -9.52 12.20 15.69
CA SER A 55 -8.26 11.47 15.67
C SER A 55 -7.09 12.43 15.87
N ASP A 56 -5.88 11.94 16.02
CA ASP A 56 -4.68 12.79 16.18
C ASP A 56 -4.38 13.62 14.93
N ALA A 57 -4.69 13.08 13.75
CA ALA A 57 -4.65 13.81 12.48
C ALA A 57 -5.50 13.11 11.39
N ASN A 58 -5.84 13.87 10.33
CA ASN A 58 -6.39 13.33 9.10
C ASN A 58 -5.31 13.29 8.01
N LEU A 59 -5.27 12.20 7.24
CA LEU A 59 -4.29 12.01 6.18
C LEU A 59 -4.95 12.05 4.81
N LYS A 60 -4.30 12.75 3.87
CA LYS A 60 -4.58 12.66 2.44
C LYS A 60 -3.32 12.22 1.72
N PHE A 61 -3.47 11.21 0.88
CA PHE A 61 -2.39 10.63 0.09
C PHE A 61 -2.57 10.99 -1.37
N PHE A 62 -1.48 11.34 -2.04
CA PHE A 62 -1.47 11.63 -3.46
C PHE A 62 -0.35 10.82 -4.14
N ASN A 63 -0.71 10.12 -5.20
CA ASN A 63 0.24 9.41 -6.05
C ASN A 63 1.09 10.39 -6.86
N SER A 64 2.16 9.89 -7.47
CA SER A 64 3.06 10.70 -8.31
C SER A 64 2.40 11.28 -9.56
N ASP A 65 1.24 10.76 -9.98
CA ASP A 65 0.41 11.31 -11.05
C ASP A 65 -0.53 12.43 -10.59
N GLY A 66 -0.45 12.81 -9.30
CA GLY A 66 -1.29 13.81 -8.65
C GLY A 66 -2.71 13.34 -8.33
N GLY A 67 -3.03 12.07 -8.54
CA GLY A 67 -4.29 11.45 -8.15
C GLY A 67 -4.34 11.15 -6.65
N GLU A 68 -5.51 11.33 -6.01
CA GLU A 68 -5.70 10.98 -4.60
C GLU A 68 -5.76 9.46 -4.42
N SER A 69 -5.13 8.96 -3.35
CA SER A 69 -5.16 7.57 -2.91
C SER A 69 -5.87 7.45 -1.56
N GLY A 70 -6.63 6.38 -1.37
CA GLY A 70 -7.44 6.20 -0.16
C GLY A 70 -6.66 5.93 1.11
N ALA A 71 -5.53 5.25 1.04
CA ALA A 71 -4.64 4.95 2.17
C ALA A 71 -3.30 4.37 1.69
N CYS A 72 -2.28 4.50 2.54
CA CYS A 72 -0.98 3.86 2.38
C CYS A 72 -0.42 3.46 3.75
N GLY A 73 -0.29 2.16 4.01
CA GLY A 73 0.19 1.65 5.29
C GLY A 73 1.61 2.11 5.63
N ASN A 74 2.52 2.16 4.63
CA ASN A 74 3.89 2.65 4.81
C ASN A 74 3.91 4.14 5.19
N GLY A 75 3.16 4.97 4.45
CA GLY A 75 3.03 6.40 4.74
C GLY A 75 2.36 6.68 6.08
N THR A 76 1.34 5.90 6.44
CA THR A 76 0.68 6.01 7.75
C THR A 76 1.67 5.77 8.89
N ARG A 77 2.57 4.78 8.80
CA ARG A 77 3.60 4.55 9.84
C ARG A 77 4.57 5.71 9.94
N CYS A 78 4.97 6.30 8.81
CA CYS A 78 5.84 7.48 8.81
C CYS A 78 5.17 8.66 9.54
N VAL A 79 3.89 8.95 9.26
CA VAL A 79 3.16 10.03 9.94
C VAL A 79 2.93 9.70 11.40
N ALA A 80 2.55 8.46 11.74
CA ALA A 80 2.38 8.05 13.14
C ALA A 80 3.64 8.31 13.97
N LYS A 81 4.83 8.01 13.40
CA LYS A 81 6.10 8.33 14.04
C LYS A 81 6.28 9.83 14.26
N LEU A 82 6.00 10.68 13.25
CA LEU A 82 6.11 12.13 13.38
C LEU A 82 5.19 12.68 14.48
N ILE A 83 3.93 12.25 14.51
CA ILE A 83 2.96 12.68 15.53
C ILE A 83 3.37 12.18 16.92
N SER A 84 3.85 10.94 17.02
CA SER A 84 4.36 10.38 18.28
C SER A 84 5.56 11.17 18.83
N GLU A 85 6.50 11.57 17.98
CA GLU A 85 7.65 12.39 18.38
C GLU A 85 7.21 13.78 18.89
N GLU A 86 6.14 14.32 18.34
CA GLU A 86 5.55 15.60 18.75
C GLU A 86 4.77 15.46 20.06
N THR A 87 3.88 14.49 20.16
CA THR A 87 2.93 14.33 21.28
C THR A 87 3.48 13.52 22.44
N LYS A 88 4.56 12.75 22.23
CA LYS A 88 5.11 11.75 23.16
C LYS A 88 4.15 10.59 23.45
N SER A 89 3.14 10.40 22.62
CA SER A 89 2.22 9.25 22.69
C SER A 89 2.76 8.09 21.86
N GLU A 90 2.70 6.87 22.41
CA GLU A 90 3.03 5.65 21.68
C GLU A 90 1.86 5.14 20.83
N ASN A 91 0.62 5.54 21.13
CA ASN A 91 -0.57 5.14 20.40
C ASN A 91 -1.10 6.34 19.62
N ILE A 92 -1.21 6.21 18.33
CA ILE A 92 -1.61 7.27 17.39
C ILE A 92 -2.78 6.79 16.56
N ILE A 93 -3.84 7.57 16.49
CA ILE A 93 -5.01 7.31 15.66
C ILE A 93 -5.00 8.31 14.50
N LEU A 94 -4.96 7.79 13.27
CA LEU A 94 -4.96 8.60 12.05
C LEU A 94 -6.21 8.30 11.23
N SER A 95 -6.96 9.33 10.85
CA SER A 95 -8.10 9.16 9.95
C SER A 95 -7.67 9.27 8.49
N THR A 96 -8.33 8.51 7.63
CA THR A 96 -8.17 8.52 6.16
C THR A 96 -9.55 8.46 5.52
N SER A 97 -9.63 8.61 4.19
CA SER A 97 -10.88 8.39 3.45
C SER A 97 -11.45 6.96 3.61
N ASN A 98 -10.60 5.98 3.97
CA ASN A 98 -10.99 4.59 4.18
C ASN A 98 -11.31 4.24 5.65
N GLY A 99 -11.24 5.21 6.56
CA GLY A 99 -11.49 5.03 7.99
C GLY A 99 -10.29 5.34 8.87
N ASN A 100 -10.42 5.03 10.15
CA ASN A 100 -9.35 5.23 11.12
C ASN A 100 -8.35 4.08 11.09
N LEU A 101 -7.08 4.44 11.22
CA LEU A 101 -5.94 3.53 11.31
C LEU A 101 -5.27 3.75 12.67
N GLU A 102 -5.20 2.70 13.47
CA GLU A 102 -4.53 2.72 14.77
C GLU A 102 -3.08 2.29 14.59
N SER A 103 -2.16 3.13 15.06
CA SER A 103 -0.73 2.88 14.99
C SER A 103 -0.13 2.84 16.38
N LYS A 104 0.82 1.94 16.59
CA LYS A 104 1.58 1.84 17.84
C LYS A 104 3.08 1.90 17.55
N ILE A 105 3.76 2.74 18.28
CA ILE A 105 5.22 2.84 18.26
C ILE A 105 5.75 1.77 19.21
N LEU A 106 6.46 0.78 18.66
CA LEU A 106 7.04 -0.33 19.44
C LEU A 106 8.47 -0.04 19.84
N ASP A 107 9.20 0.69 19.00
CA ASP A 107 10.59 1.10 19.23
C ASP A 107 10.90 2.31 18.36
N LYS A 108 12.08 2.91 18.50
CA LYS A 108 12.52 4.14 17.82
C LYS A 108 12.24 4.15 16.30
N ASN A 109 12.30 2.99 15.65
CA ASN A 109 12.08 2.85 14.21
C ASN A 109 11.06 1.77 13.84
N ILE A 110 10.34 1.22 14.81
CA ILE A 110 9.35 0.17 14.57
C ILE A 110 7.97 0.70 14.92
N VAL A 111 7.14 0.79 13.89
CA VAL A 111 5.74 1.23 14.01
C VAL A 111 4.84 0.16 13.43
N THR A 112 3.87 -0.30 14.20
CA THR A 112 2.77 -1.13 13.70
C THR A 112 1.56 -0.27 13.38
N THR A 113 0.83 -0.61 12.33
CA THR A 113 -0.44 0.05 11.98
C THR A 113 -1.46 -1.03 11.68
N GLU A 114 -2.62 -0.95 12.35
CA GLU A 114 -3.76 -1.79 12.04
C GLU A 114 -4.47 -1.24 10.80
N ILE A 115 -4.47 -2.01 9.71
CA ILE A 115 -5.05 -1.62 8.43
C ILE A 115 -6.48 -2.13 8.24
N GLY A 116 -7.09 -2.68 9.31
CA GLY A 116 -8.43 -3.22 9.31
C GLY A 116 -8.51 -4.69 8.87
N LYS A 117 -9.73 -5.19 8.74
CA LYS A 117 -9.98 -6.59 8.36
C LYS A 117 -9.91 -6.76 6.85
N ALA A 118 -9.25 -7.83 6.41
CA ALA A 118 -9.27 -8.24 5.02
C ALA A 118 -10.71 -8.58 4.58
N LYS A 119 -11.14 -8.00 3.47
CA LYS A 119 -12.45 -8.26 2.85
C LYS A 119 -12.28 -9.35 1.81
N LEU A 120 -13.13 -10.35 1.89
CA LEU A 120 -13.04 -11.55 1.05
C LEU A 120 -14.28 -11.78 0.18
N GLN A 121 -15.30 -10.94 0.29
CA GLN A 121 -16.50 -11.06 -0.54
C GLN A 121 -16.25 -10.36 -1.89
N TRP A 122 -16.74 -10.95 -2.96
CA TRP A 122 -16.54 -10.46 -4.32
C TRP A 122 -16.93 -8.97 -4.52
N ASN A 123 -18.03 -8.53 -3.91
CA ASN A 123 -18.52 -7.16 -3.97
C ASN A 123 -17.75 -6.19 -3.09
N GLU A 124 -17.04 -6.67 -2.07
CA GLU A 124 -16.15 -5.85 -1.23
C GLU A 124 -14.74 -5.73 -1.84
N ILE A 125 -14.38 -6.63 -2.78
CA ILE A 125 -13.14 -6.59 -3.57
C ILE A 125 -13.33 -5.77 -4.86
N PRO A 126 -14.46 -5.19 -5.09
CA PRO A 126 -15.23 -4.77 -6.26
C PRO A 126 -14.92 -5.56 -7.55
N LEU A 127 -15.14 -6.87 -7.52
CA LEU A 127 -15.09 -7.67 -8.73
C LEU A 127 -16.31 -7.38 -9.62
N SER A 128 -16.17 -7.54 -10.93
CA SER A 128 -17.25 -7.28 -11.90
C SER A 128 -18.45 -8.22 -11.78
N GLU A 129 -18.27 -9.37 -11.16
CA GLU A 129 -19.33 -10.40 -10.99
C GLU A 129 -19.05 -11.29 -9.77
N LYS A 130 -20.06 -12.05 -9.35
CA LYS A 130 -19.93 -12.98 -8.22
C LYS A 130 -19.07 -14.19 -8.60
N LEU A 131 -17.87 -14.24 -8.01
CA LEU A 131 -16.88 -15.31 -8.21
C LEU A 131 -16.42 -15.90 -6.87
N ASP A 132 -15.81 -17.07 -6.93
CA ASP A 132 -15.07 -17.62 -5.79
C ASP A 132 -13.72 -16.86 -5.65
N THR A 133 -13.68 -15.96 -4.68
CA THR A 133 -12.53 -15.10 -4.44
C THR A 133 -11.29 -15.86 -3.95
N LYS A 134 -11.45 -17.09 -3.45
CA LYS A 134 -10.32 -17.94 -3.06
C LYS A 134 -9.60 -18.54 -4.26
N ASN A 135 -10.30 -18.69 -5.39
CA ASN A 135 -9.73 -19.18 -6.64
C ASN A 135 -10.46 -18.58 -7.83
N LEU A 136 -9.93 -17.49 -8.36
CA LEU A 136 -10.49 -16.81 -9.53
C LEU A 136 -10.24 -17.54 -10.85
N ASN A 137 -9.46 -18.63 -10.82
CA ASN A 137 -9.11 -19.42 -11.99
C ASN A 137 -8.48 -18.58 -13.13
N ILE A 138 -7.76 -17.51 -12.78
CA ILE A 138 -7.02 -16.70 -13.73
C ILE A 138 -5.71 -17.41 -14.08
N LYS A 139 -5.33 -17.32 -15.35
CA LYS A 139 -4.14 -17.96 -15.89
C LYS A 139 -2.97 -17.00 -15.92
N ILE A 140 -1.81 -17.46 -15.46
CA ILE A 140 -0.51 -16.79 -15.63
C ILE A 140 0.48 -17.76 -16.24
N ILE A 141 1.47 -17.25 -16.97
CA ILE A 141 2.46 -18.05 -17.68
C ILE A 141 3.84 -17.81 -17.07
N ASP A 142 4.56 -18.89 -16.77
CA ASP A 142 5.94 -18.82 -16.28
C ASP A 142 6.96 -18.67 -17.43
N SER A 143 8.25 -18.51 -17.08
CA SER A 143 9.35 -18.37 -18.04
C SER A 143 9.60 -19.61 -18.90
N ASN A 144 9.06 -20.76 -18.53
CA ASN A 144 9.12 -22.01 -19.27
C ASN A 144 7.88 -22.22 -20.17
N ASN A 145 7.05 -21.18 -20.34
CA ASN A 145 5.78 -21.21 -21.06
C ASN A 145 4.75 -22.18 -20.45
N LYS A 146 4.87 -22.54 -19.20
CA LYS A 146 3.89 -23.36 -18.49
C LYS A 146 2.80 -22.48 -17.92
N GLU A 147 1.54 -22.88 -18.15
CA GLU A 147 0.36 -22.22 -17.60
C GLU A 147 0.11 -22.65 -16.15
N HIS A 148 -0.17 -21.67 -15.31
CA HIS A 148 -0.60 -21.82 -13.92
C HIS A 148 -1.94 -21.13 -13.75
N SER A 149 -2.93 -21.83 -13.22
CA SER A 149 -4.25 -21.27 -12.96
C SER A 149 -4.48 -21.08 -11.47
N GLY A 150 -5.14 -20.00 -11.09
CA GLY A 150 -5.41 -19.69 -9.67
C GLY A 150 -5.78 -18.24 -9.43
N GLY A 151 -5.22 -17.69 -8.37
CA GLY A 151 -5.42 -16.32 -7.93
C GLY A 151 -6.47 -16.18 -6.83
N THR A 152 -6.03 -15.79 -5.65
CA THR A 152 -6.90 -15.43 -4.51
C THR A 152 -7.05 -13.92 -4.48
N ALA A 153 -8.30 -13.44 -4.53
CA ALA A 153 -8.58 -12.01 -4.40
C ALA A 153 -8.88 -11.61 -2.96
N VAL A 154 -8.39 -10.43 -2.58
CA VAL A 154 -8.59 -9.84 -1.26
C VAL A 154 -8.57 -8.32 -1.35
N ASN A 155 -9.29 -7.62 -0.45
CA ASN A 155 -9.21 -6.17 -0.32
C ASN A 155 -8.80 -5.84 1.13
N VAL A 156 -7.70 -5.09 1.26
CA VAL A 156 -7.16 -4.56 2.53
C VAL A 156 -7.10 -3.01 2.52
N GLY A 157 -8.02 -2.40 1.78
CA GLY A 157 -8.08 -0.96 1.48
C GLY A 157 -7.99 -0.67 -0.01
N ASN A 158 -7.44 -1.61 -0.77
CA ASN A 158 -7.43 -1.67 -2.24
C ASN A 158 -7.50 -3.13 -2.70
N PRO A 159 -7.95 -3.39 -3.94
CA PRO A 159 -8.04 -4.75 -4.49
C PRO A 159 -6.65 -5.37 -4.72
N HIS A 160 -6.50 -6.61 -4.32
CA HIS A 160 -5.31 -7.43 -4.59
C HIS A 160 -5.71 -8.77 -5.19
N ILE A 161 -4.82 -9.33 -6.02
CA ILE A 161 -4.83 -10.74 -6.37
C ILE A 161 -3.47 -11.35 -6.04
N VAL A 162 -3.48 -12.51 -5.40
CA VAL A 162 -2.29 -13.24 -4.97
C VAL A 162 -2.24 -14.61 -5.63
N PHE A 163 -1.15 -14.90 -6.34
CA PHE A 163 -0.85 -16.22 -6.90
C PHE A 163 0.22 -16.90 -6.05
N PHE A 164 -0.14 -18.02 -5.43
CA PHE A 164 0.83 -18.85 -4.73
C PHE A 164 1.49 -19.83 -5.71
N VAL A 165 2.80 -19.78 -5.80
CA VAL A 165 3.63 -20.59 -6.70
C VAL A 165 4.79 -21.26 -5.95
N ASN A 166 5.33 -22.36 -6.48
CA ASN A 166 6.46 -23.04 -5.85
C ASN A 166 7.78 -22.29 -6.06
N GLU A 167 8.01 -21.79 -7.28
CA GLU A 167 9.27 -21.15 -7.69
C GLU A 167 9.00 -19.76 -8.25
N ILE A 168 9.07 -18.75 -7.40
CA ILE A 168 8.77 -17.35 -7.75
C ILE A 168 9.69 -16.79 -8.83
N GLU A 169 10.92 -17.32 -8.94
CA GLU A 169 11.90 -16.83 -9.90
C GLU A 169 11.49 -17.08 -11.36
N ASN A 170 10.65 -18.07 -11.57
CA ASN A 170 10.13 -18.40 -12.91
C ASN A 170 9.05 -17.41 -13.39
N PHE A 171 8.65 -16.43 -12.58
CA PHE A 171 7.58 -15.50 -12.93
C PHE A 171 8.11 -14.06 -13.07
N ASN A 172 7.89 -13.48 -14.25
CA ASN A 172 8.21 -12.09 -14.53
C ASN A 172 7.02 -11.20 -14.18
N ILE A 173 7.11 -10.47 -13.06
CA ILE A 173 6.03 -9.60 -12.57
C ILE A 173 5.79 -8.39 -13.50
N GLU A 174 6.81 -7.91 -14.21
CA GLU A 174 6.68 -6.79 -15.15
C GLU A 174 5.85 -7.16 -16.39
N LYS A 175 5.81 -8.46 -16.73
CA LYS A 175 4.96 -8.98 -17.80
C LYS A 175 3.55 -9.32 -17.29
N ILE A 176 3.46 -10.01 -16.16
CA ILE A 176 2.19 -10.52 -15.60
C ILE A 176 1.38 -9.38 -14.98
N GLY A 177 2.04 -8.45 -14.30
CA GLY A 177 1.39 -7.37 -13.56
C GLY A 177 0.42 -6.54 -14.39
N PRO A 178 0.85 -5.93 -15.51
CA PRO A 178 -0.02 -5.11 -16.34
C PRO A 178 -1.21 -5.87 -16.94
N GLU A 179 -0.99 -7.15 -17.31
CA GLU A 179 -2.03 -8.01 -17.87
C GLU A 179 -3.15 -8.27 -16.85
N ILE A 180 -2.76 -8.62 -15.62
CA ILE A 180 -3.70 -8.97 -14.56
C ILE A 180 -4.31 -7.70 -13.93
N GLU A 181 -3.53 -6.62 -13.75
CA GLU A 181 -4.04 -5.32 -13.28
C GLU A 181 -5.25 -4.86 -14.09
N ASN A 182 -5.19 -5.04 -15.42
CA ASN A 182 -6.23 -4.62 -16.35
C ASN A 182 -7.23 -5.73 -16.71
N HIS A 183 -7.21 -6.85 -15.98
CA HIS A 183 -8.13 -7.95 -16.26
C HIS A 183 -9.58 -7.53 -16.00
N LYS A 184 -10.51 -7.90 -16.89
CA LYS A 184 -11.92 -7.48 -16.91
C LYS A 184 -12.70 -7.71 -15.60
N ILE A 185 -12.26 -8.67 -14.77
CA ILE A 185 -12.90 -8.92 -13.48
C ILE A 185 -12.56 -7.88 -12.41
N PHE A 186 -11.54 -7.05 -12.62
CA PHE A 186 -11.16 -5.95 -11.74
C PHE A 186 -11.46 -4.60 -12.39
N PRO A 187 -12.70 -4.11 -12.38
CA PRO A 187 -13.07 -2.85 -13.05
C PRO A 187 -12.34 -1.64 -12.46
N GLU A 188 -11.94 -1.70 -11.19
CA GLU A 188 -11.13 -0.68 -10.51
C GLU A 188 -9.63 -1.00 -10.56
N LYS A 189 -9.20 -1.99 -11.39
CA LYS A 189 -7.85 -2.55 -11.40
C LYS A 189 -7.46 -3.17 -10.06
N CYS A 190 -6.30 -3.83 -9.98
CA CYS A 190 -5.82 -4.46 -8.75
C CYS A 190 -4.31 -4.44 -8.64
N ASN A 191 -3.80 -4.61 -7.43
CA ASN A 191 -2.41 -5.00 -7.16
C ASN A 191 -2.24 -6.49 -7.44
N VAL A 192 -1.10 -6.88 -7.99
CA VAL A 192 -0.81 -8.27 -8.35
C VAL A 192 0.39 -8.76 -7.55
N THR A 193 0.23 -9.86 -6.86
CA THR A 193 1.30 -10.48 -6.07
C THR A 193 1.54 -11.92 -6.52
N ILE A 194 2.79 -12.24 -6.81
CA ILE A 194 3.27 -13.62 -6.92
C ILE A 194 3.94 -13.94 -5.58
N ALA A 195 3.59 -15.05 -4.95
CA ALA A 195 4.07 -15.42 -3.63
C ALA A 195 4.56 -16.87 -3.58
N THR A 196 5.64 -17.10 -2.84
CA THR A 196 6.14 -18.45 -2.51
C THR A 196 6.28 -18.58 -1.01
N ILE A 197 5.72 -19.63 -0.43
CA ILE A 197 5.86 -19.93 0.99
C ILE A 197 7.22 -20.57 1.22
N ILE A 198 8.10 -19.88 1.94
CA ILE A 198 9.43 -20.38 2.30
C ILE A 198 9.33 -21.29 3.53
N ASN A 199 8.58 -20.86 4.53
CA ASN A 199 8.27 -21.63 5.74
C ASN A 199 7.02 -21.03 6.43
N LYS A 200 6.66 -21.58 7.59
CA LYS A 200 5.45 -21.14 8.33
C LYS A 200 5.45 -19.67 8.77
N ASN A 201 6.59 -19.00 8.76
CA ASN A 201 6.76 -17.63 9.24
C ASN A 201 7.24 -16.67 8.14
N LEU A 202 7.55 -17.18 6.93
CA LEU A 202 8.19 -16.40 5.89
C LEU A 202 7.61 -16.72 4.52
N ILE A 203 7.19 -15.70 3.80
CA ILE A 203 6.85 -15.76 2.39
C ILE A 203 7.76 -14.83 1.59
N ARG A 204 8.10 -15.23 0.36
CA ARG A 204 8.76 -14.36 -0.61
C ARG A 204 7.71 -13.88 -1.59
N VAL A 205 7.78 -12.60 -1.98
CA VAL A 205 6.80 -11.98 -2.87
C VAL A 205 7.48 -11.16 -3.97
N LYS A 206 6.83 -11.11 -5.14
CA LYS A 206 7.03 -10.09 -6.17
C LYS A 206 5.70 -9.36 -6.32
N VAL A 207 5.71 -8.04 -6.26
CA VAL A 207 4.49 -7.23 -6.25
C VAL A 207 4.50 -6.25 -7.42
N TRP A 208 3.37 -6.14 -8.06
CA TRP A 208 3.01 -5.08 -9.01
C TRP A 208 1.92 -4.23 -8.37
N GLU A 209 2.21 -2.99 -8.09
CA GLU A 209 1.23 -2.04 -7.56
C GLU A 209 0.41 -1.39 -8.67
N ARG A 210 -0.87 -1.33 -8.44
CA ARG A 210 -1.86 -0.70 -9.31
C ARG A 210 -1.48 0.75 -9.65
N GLY A 211 -1.24 1.02 -10.92
CA GLY A 211 -0.89 2.34 -11.42
C GLY A 211 0.54 2.81 -11.13
N ALA A 212 1.34 2.03 -10.39
CA ALA A 212 2.71 2.39 -10.03
C ALA A 212 3.76 1.45 -10.65
N GLY A 213 3.44 0.16 -10.80
CA GLY A 213 4.36 -0.81 -11.38
C GLY A 213 5.02 -1.74 -10.37
N PRO A 214 6.18 -2.34 -10.72
CA PRO A 214 6.85 -3.28 -9.84
C PRO A 214 7.45 -2.59 -8.61
N VAL A 215 7.29 -3.20 -7.44
CA VAL A 215 7.85 -2.71 -6.17
C VAL A 215 8.81 -3.71 -5.55
N SER A 216 9.76 -3.19 -4.76
CA SER A 216 10.91 -3.95 -4.26
C SER A 216 10.63 -4.84 -3.05
N TYR A 217 9.40 -5.24 -2.77
CA TYR A 217 9.11 -6.18 -1.68
C TYR A 217 9.62 -7.57 -2.05
N THR A 218 10.64 -8.04 -1.36
CA THR A 218 11.19 -9.39 -1.62
C THR A 218 10.80 -10.41 -0.57
N HIS A 219 10.55 -10.00 0.66
CA HIS A 219 10.24 -10.89 1.77
C HIS A 219 9.21 -10.27 2.72
N LEU A 220 8.24 -11.07 3.15
CA LEU A 220 7.29 -10.72 4.20
C LEU A 220 7.37 -11.77 5.31
N THR A 221 7.46 -11.31 6.57
CA THR A 221 7.29 -12.16 7.73
C THR A 221 5.82 -12.32 8.03
N LEU A 222 5.39 -13.56 8.24
CA LEU A 222 4.02 -13.84 8.68
C LEU A 222 3.93 -13.61 10.19
N PRO A 223 2.82 -13.03 10.70
CA PRO A 223 2.64 -12.87 12.14
C PRO A 223 2.66 -14.24 12.81
N THR A 224 3.50 -14.39 13.81
CA THR A 224 3.49 -15.54 14.72
C THR A 224 2.46 -15.30 15.81
N LYS A 225 1.94 -16.39 16.46
CA LYS A 225 0.91 -16.27 17.51
C LYS A 225 1.30 -15.32 18.67
N ASP A 226 2.58 -15.01 18.81
CA ASP A 226 3.16 -14.28 19.93
C ASP A 226 3.77 -12.92 19.57
N GLY A 227 3.53 -12.41 18.35
CA GLY A 227 4.05 -11.08 17.97
C GLY A 227 3.67 -10.68 16.54
N VAL A 228 3.19 -9.46 16.41
CA VAL A 228 3.08 -8.74 15.15
C VAL A 228 4.45 -8.09 14.90
N VAL A 229 5.12 -8.44 13.82
CA VAL A 229 6.32 -7.74 13.34
C VAL A 229 5.92 -6.88 12.16
#